data_ff1b6e9acb4f657f23b06b0ca700a983
#
_entry.id   ff1b6e9acb4f657f23b06b0ca700a983
#
_cell.length_a   1.000
_cell.length_b   1.000
_cell.length_c   1.000
_cell.angle_alpha   90.00
_cell.angle_beta   90.00
_cell.angle_gamma   90.00
#
_symmetry.space_group_name_H-M   'P 1'
#
loop_
_entity.id
_entity.type
_entity.pdbx_description
1 polymer ?
#
loop_
_entity_poly.entity_id
_entity_poly.type
_entity_poly.pdbx_seq_one_letter_code
_entity_poly.pdbx_strand_id
1 'polypeptide(L)'
;MSIERPVTIIGGHGKVALRAARILSEAGAQVNSVIRNPDQADDIREVGATPVVADVETLDVEGLREVLRDSGSVVWAAGAGGGSADRTYAVDRDAAIRSMDASAEEGVERYVMISYDGARTDHGVPEDDSFYPYAQAKAAADAHLRESDLQWTILGPGMLTDDAGGESIGVGADKREDRATSRDVVAAVTAAVLRRPDTVGRTIEFSDGETPIGEALTRE
;
A
#
# COMPACT_ATOMS: atom_id res chain seq x y z
N MET A 1 11.50 14.74 5.37
CA MET A 1 11.86 15.05 3.97
C MET A 1 10.62 15.61 3.28
N SER A 2 10.71 16.65 2.45
CA SER A 2 9.59 17.10 1.64
C SER A 2 9.36 16.12 0.49
N ILE A 3 8.10 15.88 0.15
CA ILE A 3 7.74 15.09 -1.05
C ILE A 3 7.66 16.10 -2.20
N GLU A 4 8.65 16.07 -3.10
CA GLU A 4 8.78 17.07 -4.17
C GLU A 4 8.07 16.65 -5.47
N ARG A 5 8.03 15.36 -5.75
CA ARG A 5 7.34 14.77 -6.91
C ARG A 5 6.03 14.12 -6.47
N PRO A 6 5.04 13.96 -7.36
CA PRO A 6 3.75 13.39 -7.01
C PRO A 6 3.85 12.00 -6.36
N VAL A 7 2.93 11.74 -5.43
CA VAL A 7 2.67 10.39 -4.89
C VAL A 7 1.52 9.78 -5.68
N THR A 8 1.75 8.65 -6.33
CA THR A 8 0.69 7.92 -7.03
C THR A 8 0.19 6.75 -6.19
N ILE A 9 -1.10 6.76 -5.84
CA ILE A 9 -1.75 5.70 -5.06
C ILE A 9 -2.56 4.82 -6.01
N ILE A 10 -2.16 3.57 -6.18
CA ILE A 10 -2.87 2.58 -6.98
C ILE A 10 -3.94 1.91 -6.12
N GLY A 11 -5.19 1.86 -6.61
CA GLY A 11 -6.35 1.49 -5.80
C GLY A 11 -6.91 2.65 -5.00
N GLY A 12 -6.87 3.86 -5.58
CA GLY A 12 -7.08 5.15 -4.93
C GLY A 12 -8.44 5.35 -4.24
N HIS A 13 -9.47 4.59 -4.62
CA HIS A 13 -10.79 4.66 -3.96
C HIS A 13 -10.94 3.67 -2.79
N GLY A 14 -9.90 2.90 -2.48
CA GLY A 14 -9.90 2.04 -1.29
C GLY A 14 -9.99 2.87 0.00
N LYS A 15 -10.64 2.30 1.05
CA LYS A 15 -10.85 3.01 2.32
C LYS A 15 -9.54 3.53 2.97
N VAL A 16 -8.44 2.78 2.86
CA VAL A 16 -7.12 3.22 3.32
C VAL A 16 -6.56 4.29 2.38
N ALA A 17 -6.68 4.07 1.07
CA ALA A 17 -6.15 4.97 0.05
C ALA A 17 -6.73 6.39 0.13
N LEU A 18 -8.06 6.52 0.29
CA LEU A 18 -8.72 7.82 0.45
C LEU A 18 -8.23 8.57 1.69
N ARG A 19 -8.03 7.85 2.82
CA ARG A 19 -7.49 8.43 4.05
C ARG A 19 -6.04 8.88 3.87
N ALA A 20 -5.21 8.03 3.26
CA ALA A 20 -3.81 8.35 2.98
C ALA A 20 -3.69 9.54 2.02
N ALA A 21 -4.51 9.58 0.97
CA ALA A 21 -4.56 10.69 0.02
C ALA A 21 -4.90 12.01 0.72
N ARG A 22 -5.89 12.01 1.63
CA ARG A 22 -6.26 13.18 2.42
C ARG A 22 -5.08 13.69 3.26
N ILE A 23 -4.46 12.79 4.05
CA ILE A 23 -3.32 13.14 4.92
C ILE A 23 -2.16 13.73 4.10
N LEU A 24 -1.86 13.14 2.95
CA LEU A 24 -0.78 13.60 2.08
C LEU A 24 -1.11 14.96 1.44
N SER A 25 -2.33 15.13 0.94
CA SER A 25 -2.79 16.38 0.31
C SER A 25 -2.84 17.53 1.31
N GLU A 26 -3.38 17.31 2.51
CA GLU A 26 -3.39 18.31 3.60
C GLU A 26 -1.97 18.71 4.04
N ALA A 27 -1.02 17.79 3.90
CA ALA A 27 0.39 18.06 4.15
C ALA A 27 1.14 18.68 2.95
N GLY A 28 0.41 19.08 1.89
CA GLY A 28 0.92 19.80 0.73
C GLY A 28 1.56 18.92 -0.36
N ALA A 29 1.44 17.58 -0.29
CA ALA A 29 1.91 16.72 -1.37
C ALA A 29 0.92 16.72 -2.55
N GLN A 30 1.45 16.62 -3.77
CA GLN A 30 0.64 16.30 -4.93
C GLN A 30 0.32 14.81 -4.93
N VAL A 31 -0.96 14.44 -5.00
CA VAL A 31 -1.40 13.05 -4.96
C VAL A 31 -2.20 12.72 -6.21
N ASN A 32 -1.78 11.67 -6.92
CA ASN A 32 -2.53 11.05 -8.00
C ASN A 32 -3.16 9.76 -7.47
N SER A 33 -4.49 9.61 -7.59
CA SER A 33 -5.20 8.42 -7.17
C SER A 33 -5.71 7.64 -8.37
N VAL A 34 -5.15 6.46 -8.60
CA VAL A 34 -5.52 5.59 -9.72
C VAL A 34 -6.76 4.81 -9.35
N ILE A 35 -7.82 5.00 -10.14
CA ILE A 35 -9.14 4.39 -9.97
C ILE A 35 -9.58 3.71 -11.27
N ARG A 36 -10.30 2.59 -11.15
CA ARG A 36 -10.85 1.88 -12.33
C ARG A 36 -12.18 2.47 -12.77
N ASN A 37 -13.04 2.84 -11.81
CA ASN A 37 -14.35 3.40 -12.11
C ASN A 37 -14.31 4.94 -12.12
N PRO A 38 -14.60 5.60 -13.27
CA PRO A 38 -14.59 7.06 -13.36
C PRO A 38 -15.63 7.74 -12.45
N ASP A 39 -16.71 7.06 -12.07
CA ASP A 39 -17.74 7.61 -11.17
C ASP A 39 -17.18 7.91 -9.74
N GLN A 40 -16.02 7.36 -9.41
CA GLN A 40 -15.32 7.59 -8.13
C GLN A 40 -14.46 8.86 -8.13
N ALA A 41 -14.39 9.58 -9.26
CA ALA A 41 -13.48 10.71 -9.42
C ALA A 41 -13.78 11.88 -8.45
N ASP A 42 -15.04 12.10 -8.11
CA ASP A 42 -15.42 13.18 -7.21
C ASP A 42 -14.96 12.91 -5.77
N ASP A 43 -15.09 11.67 -5.29
CA ASP A 43 -14.58 11.25 -3.97
C ASP A 43 -13.06 11.46 -3.87
N ILE A 44 -12.33 11.25 -4.98
CA ILE A 44 -10.88 11.51 -5.04
C ILE A 44 -10.59 13.02 -4.92
N ARG A 45 -11.36 13.85 -5.61
CA ARG A 45 -11.17 15.32 -5.55
C ARG A 45 -11.50 15.86 -4.16
N GLU A 46 -12.51 15.31 -3.49
CA GLU A 46 -12.91 15.70 -2.13
C GLU A 46 -11.78 15.49 -1.08
N VAL A 47 -10.90 14.53 -1.30
CA VAL A 47 -9.72 14.32 -0.45
C VAL A 47 -8.47 15.08 -0.92
N GLY A 48 -8.62 15.98 -1.90
CA GLY A 48 -7.54 16.83 -2.39
C GLY A 48 -6.59 16.16 -3.39
N ALA A 49 -6.94 14.98 -3.90
CA ALA A 49 -6.12 14.24 -4.86
C ALA A 49 -6.64 14.42 -6.31
N THR A 50 -5.79 14.10 -7.28
CA THR A 50 -6.13 14.08 -8.71
C THR A 50 -6.52 12.67 -9.11
N PRO A 51 -7.74 12.43 -9.66
CA PRO A 51 -8.13 11.12 -10.15
C PRO A 51 -7.42 10.79 -11.46
N VAL A 52 -6.87 9.58 -11.56
CA VAL A 52 -6.32 8.98 -12.76
C VAL A 52 -7.14 7.73 -13.08
N VAL A 53 -7.89 7.75 -14.18
CA VAL A 53 -8.74 6.61 -14.55
C VAL A 53 -7.92 5.60 -15.33
N ALA A 54 -7.64 4.44 -14.74
CA ALA A 54 -6.90 3.35 -15.36
C ALA A 54 -7.25 2.01 -14.70
N ASP A 55 -7.41 0.95 -15.51
CA ASP A 55 -7.61 -0.41 -15.02
C ASP A 55 -6.26 -1.16 -14.98
N VAL A 56 -5.63 -1.13 -13.81
CA VAL A 56 -4.32 -1.76 -13.60
C VAL A 56 -4.34 -3.29 -13.73
N GLU A 57 -5.52 -3.91 -13.68
CA GLU A 57 -5.69 -5.36 -13.88
C GLU A 57 -5.36 -5.74 -15.33
N THR A 58 -5.67 -4.86 -16.29
CA THR A 58 -5.53 -5.11 -17.73
C THR A 58 -4.32 -4.46 -18.39
N LEU A 59 -3.73 -3.44 -17.76
CA LEU A 59 -2.56 -2.75 -18.29
C LEU A 59 -1.32 -3.65 -18.23
N ASP A 60 -0.51 -3.60 -19.29
CA ASP A 60 0.85 -4.11 -19.30
C ASP A 60 1.84 -3.13 -18.61
N VAL A 61 3.12 -3.47 -18.62
CA VAL A 61 4.17 -2.63 -18.00
C VAL A 61 4.21 -1.26 -18.67
N GLU A 62 4.11 -1.17 -20.00
CA GLU A 62 4.14 0.11 -20.72
C GLU A 62 2.94 0.99 -20.39
N GLY A 63 1.72 0.41 -20.32
CA GLY A 63 0.52 1.13 -19.90
C GLY A 63 0.62 1.62 -18.44
N LEU A 64 1.25 0.84 -17.57
CA LEU A 64 1.51 1.26 -16.19
C LEU A 64 2.58 2.35 -16.09
N ARG A 65 3.61 2.33 -16.94
CA ARG A 65 4.61 3.40 -17.03
C ARG A 65 3.96 4.75 -17.37
N GLU A 66 3.02 4.76 -18.33
CA GLU A 66 2.25 5.97 -18.65
C GLU A 66 1.48 6.51 -17.44
N VAL A 67 0.86 5.61 -16.66
CA VAL A 67 0.13 5.98 -15.43
C VAL A 67 1.07 6.52 -14.35
N LEU A 68 2.30 6.03 -14.28
CA LEU A 68 3.29 6.37 -13.26
C LEU A 68 4.24 7.48 -13.68
N ARG A 69 4.08 8.03 -14.88
CA ARG A 69 4.93 9.11 -15.40
C ARG A 69 4.99 10.27 -14.39
N ASP A 70 6.20 10.77 -14.17
CA ASP A 70 6.52 11.85 -13.24
C ASP A 70 6.26 11.52 -11.75
N SER A 71 5.86 10.31 -11.39
CA SER A 71 5.69 9.90 -9.99
C SER A 71 7.05 9.84 -9.28
N GLY A 72 7.13 10.43 -8.10
CA GLY A 72 8.29 10.27 -7.20
C GLY A 72 8.14 9.08 -6.27
N SER A 73 6.89 8.77 -5.93
CA SER A 73 6.56 7.66 -5.04
C SER A 73 5.31 6.95 -5.50
N VAL A 74 5.26 5.64 -5.30
CA VAL A 74 4.09 4.79 -5.56
C VAL A 74 3.64 4.13 -4.27
N VAL A 75 2.34 4.12 -4.04
CA VAL A 75 1.69 3.34 -2.98
C VAL A 75 0.76 2.32 -3.63
N TRP A 76 1.04 1.04 -3.43
CA TRP A 76 0.13 -0.02 -3.82
C TRP A 76 -0.89 -0.28 -2.70
N ALA A 77 -2.11 0.18 -2.91
CA ALA A 77 -3.25 0.00 -2.02
C ALA A 77 -4.41 -0.76 -2.71
N ALA A 78 -4.17 -1.27 -3.93
CA ALA A 78 -5.15 -2.07 -4.64
C ALA A 78 -5.21 -3.50 -4.12
N GLY A 79 -6.36 -4.11 -4.29
CA GLY A 79 -6.61 -5.51 -4.03
C GLY A 79 -7.89 -5.95 -4.73
N ALA A 80 -8.06 -7.25 -4.93
CA ALA A 80 -9.26 -7.82 -5.57
C ALA A 80 -10.55 -7.52 -4.79
N GLY A 81 -10.44 -7.19 -3.51
CA GLY A 81 -11.59 -6.85 -2.65
C GLY A 81 -12.52 -8.02 -2.36
N GLY A 82 -12.00 -9.25 -2.37
CA GLY A 82 -12.77 -10.49 -2.37
C GLY A 82 -13.18 -10.90 -3.81
N GLY A 83 -13.72 -12.09 -3.98
CA GLY A 83 -14.11 -12.62 -5.27
C GLY A 83 -13.40 -13.95 -5.61
N SER A 84 -13.12 -14.20 -6.88
CA SER A 84 -12.46 -15.44 -7.30
C SER A 84 -10.95 -15.41 -7.01
N ALA A 85 -10.38 -16.60 -6.84
CA ALA A 85 -8.93 -16.77 -6.72
C ALA A 85 -8.19 -16.18 -7.95
N ASP A 86 -8.73 -16.38 -9.16
CA ASP A 86 -8.15 -15.85 -10.39
C ASP A 86 -7.99 -14.34 -10.34
N ARG A 87 -8.99 -13.61 -9.85
CA ARG A 87 -8.93 -12.17 -9.74
C ARG A 87 -7.96 -11.73 -8.64
N THR A 88 -7.86 -12.47 -7.55
CA THR A 88 -6.87 -12.24 -6.51
C THR A 88 -5.45 -12.35 -7.08
N TYR A 89 -5.15 -13.39 -7.85
CA TYR A 89 -3.85 -13.49 -8.52
C TYR A 89 -3.63 -12.39 -9.55
N ALA A 90 -4.63 -12.07 -10.36
CA ALA A 90 -4.51 -11.03 -11.39
C ALA A 90 -4.20 -9.64 -10.80
N VAL A 91 -4.81 -9.28 -9.66
CA VAL A 91 -4.64 -7.96 -9.03
C VAL A 91 -3.54 -7.97 -7.98
N ASP A 92 -3.68 -8.83 -6.94
CA ASP A 92 -2.81 -8.75 -5.75
C ASP A 92 -1.40 -9.29 -5.99
N ARG A 93 -1.19 -10.06 -7.08
CA ARG A 93 0.12 -10.55 -7.52
C ARG A 93 0.55 -9.90 -8.84
N ASP A 94 -0.13 -10.22 -9.93
CA ASP A 94 0.38 -9.94 -11.28
C ASP A 94 0.39 -8.44 -11.61
N ALA A 95 -0.69 -7.72 -11.32
CA ALA A 95 -0.74 -6.27 -11.51
C ALA A 95 0.19 -5.55 -10.52
N ALA A 96 0.32 -6.05 -9.28
CA ALA A 96 1.27 -5.51 -8.31
C ALA A 96 2.72 -5.64 -8.82
N ILE A 97 3.12 -6.82 -9.29
CA ILE A 97 4.45 -7.07 -9.86
C ILE A 97 4.70 -6.17 -11.06
N ARG A 98 3.77 -6.13 -12.04
CA ARG A 98 3.91 -5.22 -13.19
C ARG A 98 4.06 -3.75 -12.80
N SER A 99 3.39 -3.32 -11.73
CA SER A 99 3.52 -1.94 -11.26
C SER A 99 4.89 -1.64 -10.62
N MET A 100 5.52 -2.64 -10.01
CA MET A 100 6.89 -2.53 -9.50
C MET A 100 7.90 -2.42 -10.66
N ASP A 101 7.76 -3.29 -11.67
CA ASP A 101 8.60 -3.26 -12.87
C ASP A 101 8.46 -1.91 -13.60
N ALA A 102 7.23 -1.44 -13.81
CA ALA A 102 6.95 -0.13 -14.40
C ALA A 102 7.52 1.02 -13.57
N SER A 103 7.45 0.93 -12.23
CA SER A 103 8.03 1.92 -11.32
C SER A 103 9.54 2.00 -11.45
N ALA A 104 10.21 0.86 -11.54
CA ALA A 104 11.66 0.79 -11.72
C ALA A 104 12.09 1.40 -13.08
N GLU A 105 11.37 1.10 -14.16
CA GLU A 105 11.64 1.63 -15.50
C GLU A 105 11.36 3.15 -15.62
N GLU A 106 10.36 3.68 -14.90
CA GLU A 106 10.03 5.12 -14.85
C GLU A 106 10.91 5.91 -13.87
N GLY A 107 11.82 5.26 -13.15
CA GLY A 107 12.68 5.92 -12.18
C GLY A 107 11.91 6.46 -10.97
N VAL A 108 10.86 5.76 -10.56
CA VAL A 108 10.19 5.99 -9.29
C VAL A 108 11.16 5.64 -8.16
N GLU A 109 11.41 6.59 -7.27
CA GLU A 109 12.39 6.39 -6.20
C GLU A 109 11.83 5.52 -5.06
N ARG A 110 10.58 5.73 -4.68
CA ARG A 110 9.98 5.18 -3.46
C ARG A 110 8.75 4.33 -3.76
N TYR A 111 8.73 3.08 -3.26
CA TYR A 111 7.59 2.18 -3.40
C TYR A 111 7.09 1.69 -2.04
N VAL A 112 5.83 1.89 -1.74
CA VAL A 112 5.18 1.42 -0.50
C VAL A 112 4.11 0.40 -0.86
N MET A 113 4.29 -0.83 -0.38
CA MET A 113 3.32 -1.92 -0.54
C MET A 113 2.46 -2.03 0.71
N ILE A 114 1.14 -1.95 0.58
CA ILE A 114 0.22 -2.36 1.65
C ILE A 114 -0.05 -3.85 1.48
N SER A 115 0.51 -4.64 2.39
CA SER A 115 0.38 -6.09 2.49
C SER A 115 -0.48 -6.48 3.70
N TYR A 116 -0.13 -7.52 4.45
CA TYR A 116 -0.76 -7.91 5.70
C TYR A 116 0.27 -8.50 6.68
N ASP A 117 -0.06 -8.54 7.98
CA ASP A 117 0.79 -9.12 9.03
C ASP A 117 0.93 -10.64 8.83
N GLY A 118 2.15 -11.08 8.55
CA GLY A 118 2.48 -12.49 8.28
C GLY A 118 2.55 -12.88 6.79
N ALA A 119 2.57 -11.90 5.87
CA ALA A 119 2.77 -12.16 4.44
C ALA A 119 4.20 -12.68 4.18
N ARG A 120 4.32 -13.98 3.92
CA ARG A 120 5.59 -14.67 3.63
C ARG A 120 5.34 -15.91 2.79
N THR A 121 6.36 -16.40 2.11
CA THR A 121 6.24 -17.57 1.21
C THR A 121 5.88 -18.87 1.94
N ASP A 122 6.25 -18.98 3.21
CA ASP A 122 5.92 -20.09 4.12
C ASP A 122 4.79 -19.73 5.10
N HIS A 123 3.75 -19.03 4.62
CA HIS A 123 2.65 -18.50 5.44
C HIS A 123 1.82 -19.55 6.18
N GLY A 124 1.93 -20.85 5.80
CA GLY A 124 1.28 -21.94 6.50
C GLY A 124 -0.25 -22.00 6.38
N VAL A 125 -0.86 -21.17 5.53
CA VAL A 125 -2.31 -21.24 5.25
C VAL A 125 -2.57 -22.49 4.42
N PRO A 126 -3.54 -23.36 4.80
CA PRO A 126 -3.90 -24.56 4.04
C PRO A 126 -4.41 -24.21 2.63
N GLU A 127 -4.14 -25.08 1.63
CA GLU A 127 -4.55 -24.83 0.24
C GLU A 127 -6.08 -24.78 0.05
N ASP A 128 -6.83 -25.43 0.92
CA ASP A 128 -8.30 -25.45 0.94
C ASP A 128 -8.93 -24.30 1.73
N ASP A 129 -8.10 -23.43 2.35
CA ASP A 129 -8.59 -22.20 3.01
C ASP A 129 -8.92 -21.12 1.97
N SER A 130 -10.03 -20.45 2.18
CA SER A 130 -10.47 -19.34 1.31
C SER A 130 -9.48 -18.16 1.30
N PHE A 131 -8.63 -18.02 2.30
CA PHE A 131 -7.60 -17.00 2.41
C PHE A 131 -6.32 -17.38 1.63
N TYR A 132 -6.15 -18.66 1.26
CA TYR A 132 -4.93 -19.16 0.60
C TYR A 132 -4.55 -18.39 -0.68
N PRO A 133 -5.45 -18.13 -1.64
CA PRO A 133 -5.10 -17.37 -2.85
C PRO A 133 -4.57 -15.97 -2.54
N TYR A 134 -5.15 -15.30 -1.53
CA TYR A 134 -4.70 -13.98 -1.11
C TYR A 134 -3.31 -14.05 -0.45
N ALA A 135 -3.10 -14.99 0.48
CA ALA A 135 -1.83 -15.18 1.13
C ALA A 135 -0.70 -15.45 0.12
N GLN A 136 -0.94 -16.35 -0.85
CA GLN A 136 0.00 -16.65 -1.92
C GLN A 136 0.29 -15.44 -2.82
N ALA A 137 -0.76 -14.71 -3.24
CA ALA A 137 -0.60 -13.54 -4.10
C ALA A 137 0.23 -12.45 -3.43
N LYS A 138 -0.09 -12.11 -2.17
CA LYS A 138 0.65 -11.09 -1.41
C LYS A 138 2.09 -11.52 -1.12
N ALA A 139 2.30 -12.78 -0.73
CA ALA A 139 3.63 -13.31 -0.48
C ALA A 139 4.53 -13.25 -1.73
N ALA A 140 3.98 -13.58 -2.90
CA ALA A 140 4.71 -13.51 -4.16
C ALA A 140 5.04 -12.07 -4.57
N ALA A 141 4.08 -11.13 -4.45
CA ALA A 141 4.30 -9.72 -4.73
C ALA A 141 5.33 -9.11 -3.78
N ASP A 142 5.24 -9.41 -2.48
CA ASP A 142 6.20 -8.93 -1.48
C ASP A 142 7.62 -9.49 -1.71
N ALA A 143 7.72 -10.76 -2.16
CA ALA A 143 9.02 -11.36 -2.50
C ALA A 143 9.65 -10.66 -3.71
N HIS A 144 8.88 -10.42 -4.77
CA HIS A 144 9.35 -9.69 -5.96
C HIS A 144 9.83 -8.28 -5.59
N LEU A 145 9.07 -7.57 -4.75
CA LEU A 145 9.45 -6.22 -4.30
C LEU A 145 10.77 -6.22 -3.53
N ARG A 146 11.01 -7.23 -2.66
CA ARG A 146 12.26 -7.36 -1.89
C ARG A 146 13.49 -7.60 -2.78
N GLU A 147 13.30 -8.20 -3.96
CA GLU A 147 14.36 -8.49 -4.93
C GLU A 147 14.60 -7.30 -5.90
N SER A 148 13.74 -6.29 -5.90
CA SER A 148 13.87 -5.11 -6.75
C SER A 148 14.88 -4.09 -6.19
N ASP A 149 15.37 -3.20 -7.07
CA ASP A 149 16.23 -2.07 -6.70
C ASP A 149 15.44 -0.84 -6.20
N LEU A 150 14.12 -0.93 -6.06
CA LEU A 150 13.27 0.14 -5.56
C LEU A 150 13.58 0.44 -4.08
N GLN A 151 13.47 1.69 -3.68
CA GLN A 151 13.48 2.06 -2.26
C GLN A 151 12.14 1.67 -1.63
N TRP A 152 11.96 0.39 -1.36
CA TRP A 152 10.69 -0.16 -0.94
C TRP A 152 10.47 -0.13 0.58
N THR A 153 9.20 -0.11 0.99
CA THR A 153 8.72 -0.50 2.33
C THR A 153 7.47 -1.33 2.17
N ILE A 154 7.40 -2.45 2.87
CA ILE A 154 6.22 -3.30 2.96
C ILE A 154 5.54 -3.04 4.30
N LEU A 155 4.27 -2.67 4.25
CA LEU A 155 3.42 -2.46 5.42
C LEU A 155 2.55 -3.69 5.63
N GLY A 156 2.71 -4.33 6.78
CA GLY A 156 1.94 -5.49 7.21
C GLY A 156 0.96 -5.13 8.34
N PRO A 157 -0.15 -4.47 8.05
CA PRO A 157 -1.17 -4.26 9.07
C PRO A 157 -1.83 -5.56 9.47
N GLY A 158 -2.29 -5.65 10.70
CA GLY A 158 -3.14 -6.74 11.16
C GLY A 158 -4.54 -6.68 10.55
N MET A 159 -5.54 -7.20 11.27
CA MET A 159 -6.93 -7.23 10.81
C MET A 159 -7.52 -5.80 10.71
N LEU A 160 -7.90 -5.41 9.50
CA LEU A 160 -8.38 -4.05 9.23
C LEU A 160 -9.77 -3.80 9.83
N THR A 161 -9.91 -2.74 10.62
CA THR A 161 -11.19 -2.28 11.18
C THR A 161 -11.58 -0.90 10.63
N ASP A 162 -12.87 -0.54 10.81
CA ASP A 162 -13.38 0.82 10.54
C ASP A 162 -13.50 1.66 11.83
N ASP A 163 -12.91 1.19 12.93
CA ASP A 163 -12.85 1.95 14.17
C ASP A 163 -12.00 3.23 13.98
N ALA A 164 -12.26 4.23 14.76
CA ALA A 164 -11.43 5.43 14.76
C ALA A 164 -10.02 5.09 15.23
N GLY A 165 -9.03 5.41 14.41
CA GLY A 165 -7.63 5.18 14.72
C GLY A 165 -6.95 6.39 15.33
N GLY A 166 -5.90 6.14 16.11
CA GLY A 166 -5.01 7.16 16.66
C GLY A 166 -3.75 7.37 15.81
N GLU A 167 -2.78 8.05 16.42
CA GLU A 167 -1.45 8.28 15.84
C GLU A 167 -0.39 7.34 16.44
N SER A 168 -0.81 6.19 16.96
CA SER A 168 0.05 5.24 17.67
C SER A 168 -0.13 3.82 17.15
N ILE A 169 0.95 3.05 17.15
CA ILE A 169 0.99 1.65 16.71
C ILE A 169 1.74 0.77 17.70
N GLY A 170 1.46 -0.52 17.64
CA GLY A 170 2.27 -1.57 18.24
C GLY A 170 3.05 -2.31 17.15
N VAL A 171 4.35 -2.50 17.33
CA VAL A 171 5.22 -3.29 16.45
C VAL A 171 5.90 -4.41 17.24
N GLY A 172 6.21 -5.52 16.59
CA GLY A 172 6.86 -6.66 17.27
C GLY A 172 6.03 -7.22 18.41
N ALA A 173 6.58 -7.22 19.62
CA ALA A 173 5.90 -7.71 20.84
C ALA A 173 4.81 -6.76 21.36
N ASP A 174 4.83 -5.49 20.94
CA ASP A 174 3.87 -4.47 21.36
C ASP A 174 2.60 -4.48 20.50
N LYS A 175 2.50 -5.36 19.50
CA LYS A 175 1.27 -5.55 18.72
C LYS A 175 0.14 -6.06 19.63
N ARG A 176 -1.08 -5.59 19.39
CA ARG A 176 -2.27 -6.08 20.09
C ARG A 176 -2.47 -7.59 19.88
N GLU A 177 -2.99 -8.28 20.87
CA GLU A 177 -3.29 -9.72 20.77
C GLU A 177 -4.30 -10.04 19.64
N ASP A 178 -5.32 -9.17 19.47
CA ASP A 178 -6.34 -9.29 18.43
C ASP A 178 -5.86 -8.80 17.04
N ARG A 179 -4.65 -8.23 16.96
CA ARG A 179 -4.08 -7.66 15.75
C ARG A 179 -4.98 -6.64 15.05
N ALA A 180 -5.98 -6.09 15.71
CA ALA A 180 -6.86 -5.08 15.14
C ALA A 180 -6.06 -3.84 14.71
N THR A 181 -6.30 -3.38 13.51
CA THR A 181 -5.60 -2.25 12.92
C THR A 181 -6.61 -1.36 12.19
N SER A 182 -6.82 -0.15 12.69
CA SER A 182 -7.73 0.77 12.05
C SER A 182 -7.19 1.24 10.69
N ARG A 183 -8.09 1.47 9.75
CA ARG A 183 -7.71 2.00 8.44
C ARG A 183 -7.13 3.41 8.52
N ASP A 184 -7.48 4.16 9.55
CA ASP A 184 -6.90 5.47 9.83
C ASP A 184 -5.42 5.35 10.19
N VAL A 185 -5.07 4.40 11.05
CA VAL A 185 -3.68 4.11 11.42
C VAL A 185 -2.87 3.62 10.23
N VAL A 186 -3.42 2.71 9.39
CA VAL A 186 -2.72 2.27 8.18
C VAL A 186 -2.41 3.44 7.25
N ALA A 187 -3.37 4.34 7.06
CA ALA A 187 -3.18 5.54 6.25
C ALA A 187 -2.12 6.49 6.84
N ALA A 188 -2.13 6.70 8.16
CA ALA A 188 -1.13 7.52 8.85
C ALA A 188 0.28 6.93 8.75
N VAL A 189 0.43 5.60 8.94
CA VAL A 189 1.71 4.90 8.75
C VAL A 189 2.19 5.01 7.31
N THR A 190 1.29 4.84 6.33
CA THR A 190 1.61 5.00 4.89
C THR A 190 2.16 6.39 4.61
N ALA A 191 1.51 7.45 5.09
CA ALA A 191 1.98 8.82 4.92
C ALA A 191 3.30 9.10 5.65
N ALA A 192 3.52 8.48 6.81
CA ALA A 192 4.75 8.62 7.59
C ALA A 192 5.95 7.98 6.89
N VAL A 193 5.84 6.73 6.40
CA VAL A 193 6.96 6.01 5.77
C VAL A 193 7.41 6.64 4.46
N LEU A 194 6.53 7.31 3.72
CA LEU A 194 6.88 8.05 2.50
C LEU A 194 7.89 9.18 2.76
N ARG A 195 7.97 9.70 3.99
CA ARG A 195 8.87 10.78 4.40
C ARG A 195 10.09 10.30 5.16
N ARG A 196 10.22 8.98 5.35
CA ARG A 196 11.21 8.36 6.22
C ARG A 196 12.14 7.41 5.46
N PRO A 197 13.34 7.88 5.06
CA PRO A 197 14.31 7.03 4.38
C PRO A 197 14.82 5.87 5.25
N ASP A 198 14.75 5.98 6.58
CA ASP A 198 15.11 4.93 7.54
C ASP A 198 14.14 3.73 7.55
N THR A 199 13.04 3.81 6.78
CA THR A 199 12.11 2.69 6.56
C THR A 199 12.35 1.96 5.23
N VAL A 200 13.29 2.39 4.42
CA VAL A 200 13.65 1.73 3.16
C VAL A 200 14.23 0.34 3.43
N GLY A 201 13.81 -0.65 2.63
CA GLY A 201 14.23 -2.04 2.77
C GLY A 201 13.62 -2.76 3.98
N ARG A 202 12.53 -2.22 4.57
CA ARG A 202 11.90 -2.78 5.75
C ARG A 202 10.49 -3.31 5.47
N THR A 203 10.19 -4.47 6.06
CA THR A 203 8.81 -4.94 6.28
C THR A 203 8.41 -4.54 7.69
N ILE A 204 7.32 -3.79 7.82
CA ILE A 204 6.84 -3.25 9.08
C ILE A 204 5.46 -3.84 9.36
N GLU A 205 5.41 -4.81 10.24
CA GLU A 205 4.18 -5.43 10.72
C GLU A 205 3.69 -4.71 11.97
N PHE A 206 2.43 -4.29 11.98
CA PHE A 206 1.89 -3.48 13.07
C PHE A 206 0.39 -3.70 13.30
N SER A 207 -0.07 -3.29 14.47
CA SER A 207 -1.48 -3.13 14.83
C SER A 207 -1.69 -1.73 15.42
N ASP A 208 -2.92 -1.38 15.73
CA ASP A 208 -3.17 -0.26 16.63
C ASP A 208 -2.41 -0.50 17.95
N GLY A 209 -1.97 0.56 18.62
CA GLY A 209 -1.13 0.44 19.79
C GLY A 209 -0.97 1.77 20.55
N GLU A 210 0.03 1.83 21.42
CA GLU A 210 0.24 2.97 22.30
C GLU A 210 1.51 3.77 21.96
N THR A 211 2.41 3.23 21.12
CA THR A 211 3.65 3.92 20.75
C THR A 211 3.38 4.87 19.59
N PRO A 212 3.70 6.16 19.70
CA PRO A 212 3.57 7.10 18.59
C PRO A 212 4.24 6.58 17.31
N ILE A 213 3.57 6.74 16.15
CA ILE A 213 4.04 6.20 14.86
C ILE A 213 5.48 6.62 14.59
N GLY A 214 5.81 7.90 14.82
CA GLY A 214 7.16 8.41 14.60
C GLY A 214 8.25 7.71 15.42
N GLU A 215 7.93 7.31 16.65
CA GLU A 215 8.82 6.56 17.55
C GLU A 215 8.88 5.07 17.18
N ALA A 216 7.73 4.45 16.95
CA ALA A 216 7.63 3.04 16.62
C ALA A 216 8.41 2.69 15.33
N LEU A 217 8.39 3.59 14.34
CA LEU A 217 9.12 3.41 13.08
C LEU A 217 10.65 3.53 13.23
N THR A 218 11.17 4.10 14.31
CA THR A 218 12.64 4.18 14.57
C THR A 218 13.19 2.92 15.23
N ARG A 219 12.35 2.07 15.80
CA ARG A 219 12.78 0.83 16.45
C ARG A 219 13.21 -0.21 15.41
N GLU A 220 14.33 -0.85 15.64
CA GLU A 220 14.84 -1.99 14.86
C GLU A 220 14.00 -3.26 15.09
#